data_674ffa7daa1eff316bef3f1dfeccc8a6
#
_entry.id   674ffa7daa1eff316bef3f1dfeccc8a6
#
_cell.length_a   1.000
_cell.length_b   1.000
_cell.length_c   1.000
_cell.angle_alpha   90.00
_cell.angle_beta   90.00
_cell.angle_gamma   90.00
#
_symmetry.space_group_name_H-M   'P 1'
#
loop_
_entity.id
_entity.type
_entity.pdbx_description
1 polymer ?
#
loop_
_entity_poly.entity_id
_entity_poly.type
_entity_poly.pdbx_seq_one_letter_code
_entity_poly.pdbx_strand_id
1 'polypeptide(L)'
;MLFAITALVFSGCSLFKPKFAETIKEDDLKPALVDSLDLFVGEAYRMKPEYTNDFIVALIRKNTLNVENARIYYPTLINLISLKNHDNLDEAWIMSHLEPKEQEDFHRVFPSGFPAKQSISKYIQSEELFSDSVTCEGEQVDAHWAYFSATGDTKVIEKIEKTMNVYNRRCCFECLHETLVFRAMKNKDVYDKLIEIRDTKCAKAHNPAGCTEYFNNRYVPPISACEWRKID
;
A
#
# COMPACT_ATOMS: atom_id res chain seq x y z
N MET A 1 7.86 -24.87 48.23
CA MET A 1 7.25 -25.34 46.96
C MET A 1 7.30 -24.12 45.99
N LEU A 2 8.37 -24.03 45.20
CA LEU A 2 8.58 -22.94 44.26
C LEU A 2 7.94 -23.33 42.93
N PHE A 3 6.97 -22.56 42.46
CA PHE A 3 6.49 -22.68 41.09
C PHE A 3 7.38 -21.83 40.17
N ALA A 4 8.19 -22.52 39.37
CA ALA A 4 8.91 -21.88 38.28
C ALA A 4 7.93 -21.68 37.11
N ILE A 5 7.53 -20.44 36.88
CA ILE A 5 6.80 -20.05 35.68
C ILE A 5 7.82 -19.91 34.57
N THR A 6 7.87 -20.92 33.70
CA THR A 6 8.69 -20.90 32.50
C THR A 6 8.03 -19.94 31.50
N ALA A 7 8.64 -18.78 31.31
CA ALA A 7 8.30 -17.85 30.24
C ALA A 7 8.68 -18.49 28.91
N LEU A 8 7.71 -19.03 28.19
CA LEU A 8 7.83 -19.39 26.78
C LEU A 8 7.95 -18.08 25.97
N VAL A 9 9.18 -17.71 25.71
CA VAL A 9 9.52 -16.67 24.74
C VAL A 9 9.13 -17.21 23.37
N PHE A 10 8.07 -16.65 22.80
CA PHE A 10 7.70 -16.89 21.41
C PHE A 10 8.76 -16.24 20.49
N SER A 11 9.85 -16.98 20.27
CA SER A 11 10.82 -16.71 19.20
C SER A 11 10.29 -17.28 17.88
N GLY A 12 9.11 -16.82 17.45
CA GLY A 12 8.40 -17.39 16.29
C GLY A 12 8.34 -16.50 15.05
N CYS A 13 8.91 -15.30 15.06
CA CYS A 13 8.73 -14.35 13.95
C CYS A 13 9.85 -14.34 12.89
N SER A 14 10.82 -15.26 12.94
CA SER A 14 11.95 -15.22 11.99
C SER A 14 11.84 -16.20 10.80
N LEU A 15 10.73 -16.93 10.62
CA LEU A 15 10.63 -17.99 9.62
C LEU A 15 9.92 -17.61 8.31
N PHE A 16 9.37 -16.39 8.20
CA PHE A 16 8.79 -15.93 6.94
C PHE A 16 9.53 -14.68 6.44
N LYS A 17 10.77 -14.87 5.98
CA LYS A 17 11.31 -13.92 4.98
C LYS A 17 10.41 -14.09 3.75
N PRO A 18 9.73 -13.03 3.31
CA PRO A 18 8.94 -13.14 2.10
C PRO A 18 9.91 -13.27 0.93
N LYS A 19 9.95 -14.46 0.35
CA LYS A 19 10.79 -14.82 -0.80
C LYS A 19 10.42 -14.10 -2.11
N PHE A 20 9.59 -13.08 -2.08
CA PHE A 20 9.12 -12.37 -3.26
C PHE A 20 10.27 -11.76 -4.09
N ALA A 21 11.36 -11.35 -3.43
CA ALA A 21 12.51 -10.75 -4.11
C ALA A 21 13.56 -11.77 -4.57
N GLU A 22 13.55 -13.01 -4.04
CA GLU A 22 14.67 -13.94 -4.26
C GLU A 22 14.30 -15.17 -5.09
N THR A 23 13.02 -15.52 -5.26
CA THR A 23 12.64 -16.84 -5.79
C THR A 23 11.37 -16.88 -6.63
N ILE A 24 11.00 -15.85 -7.40
CA ILE A 24 9.97 -16.05 -8.39
C ILE A 24 10.63 -16.62 -9.64
N LYS A 25 10.59 -17.95 -9.75
CA LYS A 25 10.82 -18.65 -11.01
C LYS A 25 9.47 -18.77 -11.73
N GLU A 26 9.50 -18.91 -13.05
CA GLU A 26 8.34 -19.05 -13.93
C GLU A 26 7.30 -20.08 -13.44
N ASP A 27 7.77 -21.12 -12.71
CA ASP A 27 6.94 -22.15 -12.07
C ASP A 27 6.28 -21.71 -10.75
N ASP A 28 6.63 -20.57 -10.17
CA ASP A 28 6.25 -20.16 -8.81
C ASP A 28 5.07 -19.17 -8.78
N LEU A 29 4.42 -18.90 -9.92
CA LEU A 29 3.10 -18.22 -9.97
C LEU A 29 1.97 -19.08 -9.37
N LYS A 30 2.34 -19.95 -8.43
CA LYS A 30 1.48 -20.90 -7.72
C LYS A 30 0.75 -20.22 -6.55
N PRO A 31 -0.27 -20.87 -6.00
CA PRO A 31 -1.12 -20.37 -4.91
C PRO A 31 -0.37 -19.69 -3.75
N ALA A 32 0.84 -20.15 -3.43
CA ALA A 32 1.66 -19.59 -2.36
C ALA A 32 2.04 -18.10 -2.57
N LEU A 33 2.15 -17.63 -3.82
CA LEU A 33 2.42 -16.24 -4.13
C LEU A 33 1.17 -15.38 -3.91
N VAL A 34 0.01 -15.91 -4.31
CA VAL A 34 -1.28 -15.25 -4.11
C VAL A 34 -1.56 -15.07 -2.62
N ASP A 35 -1.24 -16.07 -1.79
CA ASP A 35 -1.44 -16.02 -0.34
C ASP A 35 -0.54 -14.98 0.36
N SER A 36 0.68 -14.76 -0.16
CA SER A 36 1.61 -13.78 0.40
C SER A 36 1.45 -12.36 -0.18
N LEU A 37 0.60 -12.18 -1.19
CA LEU A 37 0.46 -10.93 -1.93
C LEU A 37 0.06 -9.74 -1.05
N ASP A 38 -0.84 -9.95 -0.08
CA ASP A 38 -1.29 -8.89 0.85
C ASP A 38 -0.14 -8.25 1.63
N LEU A 39 0.92 -9.03 1.82
CA LEU A 39 2.10 -8.56 2.50
C LEU A 39 2.93 -7.58 1.64
N PHE A 40 2.78 -7.60 0.30
CA PHE A 40 3.61 -6.84 -0.63
C PHE A 40 2.88 -5.68 -1.29
N VAL A 41 1.55 -5.76 -1.37
CA VAL A 41 0.75 -4.74 -2.05
C VAL A 41 1.03 -3.33 -1.51
N GLY A 42 1.20 -3.19 -0.18
CA GLY A 42 1.52 -1.91 0.46
C GLY A 42 2.94 -1.40 0.23
N GLU A 43 3.84 -2.26 -0.29
CA GLU A 43 5.27 -1.98 -0.49
C GLU A 43 5.73 -2.28 -1.93
N ALA A 44 4.82 -2.25 -2.89
CA ALA A 44 5.11 -2.57 -4.28
C ALA A 44 6.20 -1.66 -4.89
N TYR A 45 6.42 -0.46 -4.31
CA TYR A 45 7.51 0.44 -4.70
C TYR A 45 8.91 -0.16 -4.48
N ARG A 46 9.05 -1.17 -3.63
CA ARG A 46 10.31 -1.89 -3.34
C ARG A 46 10.53 -3.09 -4.25
N MET A 47 9.54 -3.41 -5.08
CA MET A 47 9.63 -4.53 -6.00
C MET A 47 10.65 -4.22 -7.11
N LYS A 48 11.46 -5.21 -7.46
CA LYS A 48 12.35 -5.11 -8.61
C LYS A 48 11.54 -5.12 -9.92
N PRO A 49 11.94 -4.31 -10.92
CA PRO A 49 11.19 -4.18 -12.18
C PRO A 49 10.94 -5.50 -12.92
N GLU A 50 11.87 -6.45 -12.85
CA GLU A 50 11.75 -7.76 -13.49
C GLU A 50 10.55 -8.59 -12.99
N TYR A 51 10.00 -8.31 -11.83
CA TYR A 51 8.84 -9.02 -11.27
C TYR A 51 7.50 -8.36 -11.58
N THR A 52 7.48 -7.34 -12.42
CA THR A 52 6.28 -6.57 -12.72
C THR A 52 5.14 -7.43 -13.26
N ASN A 53 5.44 -8.29 -14.25
CA ASN A 53 4.45 -9.13 -14.89
C ASN A 53 3.87 -10.16 -13.91
N ASP A 54 4.73 -10.83 -13.14
CA ASP A 54 4.34 -11.81 -12.13
C ASP A 54 3.44 -11.19 -11.06
N PHE A 55 3.79 -9.99 -10.60
CA PHE A 55 3.02 -9.27 -9.60
C PHE A 55 1.63 -8.88 -10.12
N ILE A 56 1.53 -8.40 -11.36
CA ILE A 56 0.26 -8.06 -12.00
C ILE A 56 -0.62 -9.31 -12.15
N VAL A 57 -0.06 -10.43 -12.63
CA VAL A 57 -0.79 -11.70 -12.74
C VAL A 57 -1.28 -12.16 -11.36
N ALA A 58 -0.45 -12.08 -10.31
CA ALA A 58 -0.83 -12.45 -8.96
C ALA A 58 -1.97 -11.57 -8.41
N LEU A 59 -1.94 -10.25 -8.67
CA LEU A 59 -3.03 -9.33 -8.31
C LEU A 59 -4.34 -9.74 -8.99
N ILE A 60 -4.32 -10.01 -10.28
CA ILE A 60 -5.52 -10.39 -11.04
C ILE A 60 -6.06 -11.73 -10.56
N ARG A 61 -5.21 -12.73 -10.36
CA ARG A 61 -5.58 -14.07 -9.84
C ARG A 61 -6.21 -14.03 -8.44
N LYS A 62 -5.80 -13.08 -7.61
CA LYS A 62 -6.43 -12.86 -6.31
C LYS A 62 -7.83 -12.25 -6.41
N ASN A 63 -8.36 -12.13 -7.62
CA ASN A 63 -9.68 -11.55 -7.87
C ASN A 63 -9.82 -10.09 -7.40
N THR A 64 -8.72 -9.35 -7.36
CA THR A 64 -8.69 -7.97 -6.87
C THR A 64 -9.47 -7.01 -7.79
N LEU A 65 -9.70 -7.38 -9.04
CA LEU A 65 -10.47 -6.59 -10.01
C LEU A 65 -12.00 -6.75 -9.85
N ASN A 66 -12.46 -7.70 -9.03
CA ASN A 66 -13.90 -7.97 -8.80
C ASN A 66 -14.42 -7.47 -7.46
N VAL A 67 -13.57 -6.96 -6.59
CA VAL A 67 -13.96 -6.55 -5.24
C VAL A 67 -14.52 -5.12 -5.30
N GLU A 68 -15.80 -4.94 -4.96
CA GLU A 68 -16.44 -3.60 -4.96
C GLU A 68 -15.67 -2.56 -4.13
N ASN A 69 -15.16 -2.95 -2.99
CA ASN A 69 -14.41 -2.08 -2.08
C ASN A 69 -12.98 -1.76 -2.53
N ALA A 70 -12.50 -2.41 -3.59
CA ALA A 70 -11.14 -2.20 -4.10
C ALA A 70 -11.13 -1.69 -5.56
N ARG A 71 -12.26 -1.15 -6.04
CA ARG A 71 -12.45 -0.72 -7.44
C ARG A 71 -11.39 0.27 -7.91
N ILE A 72 -10.93 1.13 -7.03
CA ILE A 72 -9.97 2.18 -7.37
C ILE A 72 -8.54 1.77 -7.00
N TYR A 73 -8.34 1.20 -5.83
CA TYR A 73 -7.00 0.90 -5.32
C TYR A 73 -6.19 -0.01 -6.27
N TYR A 74 -6.69 -1.20 -6.58
CA TYR A 74 -5.95 -2.17 -7.39
C TYR A 74 -5.79 -1.77 -8.86
N PRO A 75 -6.82 -1.30 -9.56
CA PRO A 75 -6.65 -0.78 -10.92
C PRO A 75 -5.64 0.37 -10.98
N THR A 76 -5.70 1.30 -10.05
CA THR A 76 -4.75 2.41 -9.97
C THR A 76 -3.33 1.92 -9.67
N LEU A 77 -3.17 0.96 -8.75
CA LEU A 77 -1.88 0.35 -8.43
C LEU A 77 -1.27 -0.34 -9.67
N ILE A 78 -2.06 -1.13 -10.39
CA ILE A 78 -1.62 -1.80 -11.62
C ILE A 78 -1.19 -0.78 -12.67
N ASN A 79 -1.99 0.27 -12.92
CA ASN A 79 -1.63 1.35 -13.85
C ASN A 79 -0.31 2.03 -13.47
N LEU A 80 -0.13 2.38 -12.21
CA LEU A 80 1.07 3.07 -11.74
C LEU A 80 2.32 2.19 -11.80
N ILE A 81 2.19 0.89 -11.48
CA ILE A 81 3.30 -0.07 -11.59
C ILE A 81 3.67 -0.32 -13.05
N SER A 82 2.67 -0.47 -13.94
CA SER A 82 2.91 -0.65 -15.36
C SER A 82 3.57 0.58 -15.98
N LEU A 83 3.22 1.78 -15.57
CA LEU A 83 3.91 3.01 -15.98
C LEU A 83 5.33 3.11 -15.45
N LYS A 84 5.53 2.78 -14.16
CA LYS A 84 6.84 2.84 -13.50
C LYS A 84 7.84 1.87 -14.15
N ASN A 85 7.38 0.68 -14.46
CA ASN A 85 8.21 -0.41 -14.96
C ASN A 85 7.90 -0.76 -16.42
N HIS A 86 7.48 0.22 -17.21
CA HIS A 86 6.98 0.04 -18.58
C HIS A 86 7.94 -0.78 -19.47
N ASP A 87 9.23 -0.60 -19.31
CA ASP A 87 10.22 -1.31 -20.13
C ASP A 87 10.35 -2.81 -19.78
N ASN A 88 9.77 -3.24 -18.64
CA ASN A 88 9.69 -4.64 -18.20
C ASN A 88 8.29 -5.22 -18.37
N LEU A 89 7.31 -4.42 -18.86
CA LEU A 89 5.94 -4.84 -19.02
C LEU A 89 5.77 -5.63 -20.31
N ASP A 90 5.25 -6.85 -20.19
CA ASP A 90 4.87 -7.72 -21.31
C ASP A 90 3.40 -8.12 -21.18
N GLU A 91 2.52 -7.35 -21.83
CA GLU A 91 1.08 -7.57 -21.80
C GLU A 91 0.70 -8.93 -22.40
N ALA A 92 1.40 -9.36 -23.49
CA ALA A 92 1.11 -10.64 -24.12
C ALA A 92 1.46 -11.80 -23.19
N TRP A 93 2.59 -11.69 -22.47
CA TRP A 93 2.97 -12.67 -21.45
C TRP A 93 1.95 -12.70 -20.31
N ILE A 94 1.55 -11.53 -19.78
CA ILE A 94 0.54 -11.44 -18.72
C ILE A 94 -0.76 -12.14 -19.16
N MET A 95 -1.26 -11.79 -20.34
CA MET A 95 -2.50 -12.36 -20.85
C MET A 95 -2.40 -13.87 -21.06
N SER A 96 -1.26 -14.40 -21.48
CA SER A 96 -1.07 -15.84 -21.65
C SER A 96 -1.06 -16.64 -20.35
N HIS A 97 -0.85 -15.96 -19.19
CA HIS A 97 -0.81 -16.55 -17.85
C HIS A 97 -2.13 -16.38 -17.07
N LEU A 98 -3.13 -15.72 -17.66
CA LEU A 98 -4.45 -15.54 -17.06
C LEU A 98 -5.44 -16.56 -17.60
N GLU A 99 -6.30 -17.07 -16.73
CA GLU A 99 -7.46 -17.88 -17.11
C GLU A 99 -8.48 -17.04 -17.91
N PRO A 100 -9.33 -17.63 -18.77
CA PRO A 100 -10.28 -16.88 -19.60
C PRO A 100 -11.13 -15.87 -18.81
N LYS A 101 -11.59 -16.25 -17.62
CA LYS A 101 -12.37 -15.35 -16.76
C LYS A 101 -11.52 -14.19 -16.22
N GLU A 102 -10.27 -14.42 -15.87
CA GLU A 102 -9.34 -13.39 -15.41
C GLU A 102 -9.01 -12.41 -16.54
N GLN A 103 -8.89 -12.90 -17.78
CA GLN A 103 -8.75 -12.05 -18.97
C GLN A 103 -9.97 -11.16 -19.19
N GLU A 104 -11.19 -11.69 -19.03
CA GLU A 104 -12.43 -10.91 -19.10
C GLU A 104 -12.45 -9.81 -18.01
N ASP A 105 -12.10 -10.15 -16.78
CA ASP A 105 -12.02 -9.19 -15.68
C ASP A 105 -10.97 -8.10 -15.94
N PHE A 106 -9.83 -8.49 -16.50
CA PHE A 106 -8.79 -7.53 -16.92
C PHE A 106 -9.33 -6.58 -18.00
N HIS A 107 -9.90 -7.09 -19.09
CA HIS A 107 -10.42 -6.26 -20.17
C HIS A 107 -11.62 -5.38 -19.78
N ARG A 108 -12.39 -5.80 -18.78
CA ARG A 108 -13.47 -4.97 -18.23
C ARG A 108 -12.91 -3.73 -17.52
N VAL A 109 -11.80 -3.87 -16.79
CA VAL A 109 -11.16 -2.80 -16.02
C VAL A 109 -10.22 -1.97 -16.90
N PHE A 110 -9.54 -2.62 -17.84
CA PHE A 110 -8.56 -2.03 -18.76
C PHE A 110 -8.96 -2.27 -20.22
N PRO A 111 -10.06 -1.63 -20.70
CA PRO A 111 -10.60 -1.90 -22.04
C PRO A 111 -9.64 -1.54 -23.17
N SER A 112 -8.69 -0.65 -22.92
CA SER A 112 -7.65 -0.25 -23.88
C SER A 112 -6.28 -0.87 -23.58
N GLY A 113 -6.21 -1.89 -22.71
CA GLY A 113 -4.97 -2.44 -22.20
C GLY A 113 -4.29 -1.54 -21.16
N PHE A 114 -2.99 -1.73 -20.93
CA PHE A 114 -2.22 -0.88 -20.02
C PHE A 114 -2.05 0.55 -20.57
N PRO A 115 -1.88 1.54 -19.70
CA PRO A 115 -1.69 2.91 -20.14
C PRO A 115 -0.45 3.05 -21.03
N ALA A 116 -0.57 3.88 -22.08
CA ALA A 116 0.57 4.18 -22.95
C ALA A 116 1.73 4.76 -22.14
N LYS A 117 2.96 4.47 -22.60
CA LYS A 117 4.19 4.95 -21.96
C LYS A 117 4.15 6.48 -21.75
N GLN A 118 4.11 6.88 -20.49
CA GLN A 118 4.17 8.28 -20.06
C GLN A 118 4.77 8.36 -18.66
N SER A 119 5.14 9.58 -18.22
CA SER A 119 5.59 9.74 -16.85
C SER A 119 4.41 9.57 -15.86
N ILE A 120 4.69 9.00 -14.70
CA ILE A 120 3.70 8.91 -13.59
C ILE A 120 3.16 10.30 -13.26
N SER A 121 4.01 11.33 -13.26
CA SER A 121 3.59 12.72 -12.99
C SER A 121 2.56 13.22 -13.98
N LYS A 122 2.71 12.89 -15.28
CA LYS A 122 1.72 13.24 -16.30
C LYS A 122 0.42 12.46 -16.12
N TYR A 123 0.52 11.18 -15.79
CA TYR A 123 -0.66 10.34 -15.52
C TYR A 123 -1.48 10.89 -14.36
N ILE A 124 -0.88 11.14 -13.20
CA ILE A 124 -1.63 11.64 -12.03
C ILE A 124 -2.23 13.03 -12.24
N GLN A 125 -1.61 13.88 -13.10
CA GLN A 125 -2.17 15.19 -13.45
C GLN A 125 -3.40 15.10 -14.36
N SER A 126 -3.56 14.01 -15.11
CA SER A 126 -4.71 13.77 -15.97
C SER A 126 -5.89 13.11 -15.26
N GLU A 127 -5.68 12.58 -14.05
CA GLU A 127 -6.69 11.84 -13.31
C GLU A 127 -7.29 12.69 -12.17
N GLU A 128 -8.60 12.89 -12.20
CA GLU A 128 -9.35 13.63 -11.16
C GLU A 128 -9.10 13.10 -9.75
N LEU A 129 -8.87 11.78 -9.62
CA LEU A 129 -8.61 11.11 -8.35
C LEU A 129 -7.38 11.64 -7.60
N PHE A 130 -6.45 12.30 -8.30
CA PHE A 130 -5.24 12.88 -7.72
C PHE A 130 -5.27 14.39 -7.58
N SER A 131 -6.44 15.01 -7.66
CA SER A 131 -6.59 16.46 -7.49
C SER A 131 -5.97 16.93 -6.15
N ASP A 132 -5.53 18.19 -6.10
CA ASP A 132 -4.85 18.74 -4.92
C ASP A 132 -5.74 18.82 -3.68
N SER A 133 -7.06 18.86 -3.86
CA SER A 133 -8.03 18.76 -2.79
C SER A 133 -8.43 17.30 -2.61
N VAL A 134 -7.70 16.56 -1.76
CA VAL A 134 -8.18 15.26 -1.32
C VAL A 134 -9.49 15.48 -0.58
N THR A 135 -10.58 15.10 -1.21
CA THR A 135 -11.88 15.01 -0.54
C THR A 135 -11.92 13.74 0.28
N CYS A 136 -12.88 13.62 1.18
CA CYS A 136 -13.06 12.40 1.97
C CYS A 136 -13.69 11.24 1.20
N GLU A 137 -13.79 11.34 -0.10
CA GLU A 137 -14.28 10.27 -0.92
C GLU A 137 -13.28 9.10 -0.86
N GLY A 138 -13.78 7.94 -0.48
CA GLY A 138 -12.96 6.73 -0.31
C GLY A 138 -12.11 6.42 -1.55
N GLU A 139 -12.65 6.72 -2.74
CA GLU A 139 -11.98 6.53 -4.01
C GLU A 139 -10.68 7.35 -4.14
N GLN A 140 -10.70 8.61 -3.71
CA GLN A 140 -9.49 9.45 -3.74
C GLN A 140 -8.44 8.98 -2.72
N VAL A 141 -8.88 8.57 -1.54
CA VAL A 141 -7.99 8.02 -0.52
C VAL A 141 -7.34 6.74 -1.02
N ASP A 142 -8.12 5.86 -1.65
CA ASP A 142 -7.63 4.62 -2.23
C ASP A 142 -6.63 4.87 -3.38
N ALA A 143 -6.90 5.84 -4.25
CA ALA A 143 -5.98 6.24 -5.31
C ALA A 143 -4.65 6.77 -4.75
N HIS A 144 -4.70 7.58 -3.69
CA HIS A 144 -3.50 8.08 -3.03
C HIS A 144 -2.71 6.96 -2.35
N TRP A 145 -3.37 6.00 -1.72
CA TRP A 145 -2.69 4.82 -1.17
C TRP A 145 -2.09 3.93 -2.26
N ALA A 146 -2.78 3.75 -3.39
CA ALA A 146 -2.22 3.04 -4.54
C ALA A 146 -0.96 3.74 -5.08
N TYR A 147 -1.00 5.08 -5.15
CA TYR A 147 0.16 5.88 -5.55
C TYR A 147 1.34 5.70 -4.58
N PHE A 148 1.11 5.79 -3.26
CA PHE A 148 2.15 5.49 -2.28
C PHE A 148 2.70 4.06 -2.47
N SER A 149 1.83 3.07 -2.61
CA SER A 149 2.23 1.66 -2.76
C SER A 149 3.06 1.41 -4.03
N ALA A 150 2.82 2.16 -5.11
CA ALA A 150 3.57 2.06 -6.36
C ALA A 150 4.90 2.82 -6.34
N THR A 151 4.97 3.96 -5.65
CA THR A 151 6.07 4.91 -5.75
C THR A 151 6.92 5.07 -4.50
N GLY A 152 6.36 4.79 -3.32
CA GLY A 152 6.97 5.09 -2.02
C GLY A 152 6.96 6.58 -1.67
N ASP A 153 6.22 7.44 -2.39
CA ASP A 153 6.17 8.88 -2.14
C ASP A 153 5.39 9.20 -0.85
N THR A 154 6.11 9.46 0.22
CA THR A 154 5.55 9.75 1.55
C THR A 154 4.80 11.07 1.65
N LYS A 155 4.86 11.97 0.63
CA LYS A 155 4.05 13.19 0.59
C LYS A 155 2.55 12.92 0.59
N VAL A 156 2.17 11.74 0.12
CA VAL A 156 0.78 11.26 0.17
C VAL A 156 0.27 11.18 1.60
N ILE A 157 1.10 10.71 2.53
CA ILE A 157 0.75 10.58 3.95
C ILE A 157 0.44 11.95 4.56
N GLU A 158 1.23 12.97 4.19
CA GLU A 158 0.96 14.35 4.60
C GLU A 158 -0.37 14.88 4.04
N LYS A 159 -0.69 14.56 2.77
CA LYS A 159 -1.95 14.95 2.15
C LYS A 159 -3.14 14.33 2.89
N ILE A 160 -3.10 13.02 3.14
CA ILE A 160 -4.15 12.30 3.86
C ILE A 160 -4.29 12.85 5.28
N GLU A 161 -3.20 13.06 6.01
CA GLU A 161 -3.23 13.60 7.36
C GLU A 161 -3.80 15.04 7.40
N LYS A 162 -3.42 15.89 6.46
CA LYS A 162 -4.00 17.25 6.33
C LYS A 162 -5.49 17.22 6.09
N THR A 163 -5.96 16.32 5.24
CA THR A 163 -7.38 16.13 4.94
C THR A 163 -8.17 15.81 6.21
N MET A 164 -7.65 14.92 7.06
CA MET A 164 -8.28 14.59 8.34
C MET A 164 -8.47 15.81 9.25
N ASN A 165 -7.53 16.74 9.25
CA ASN A 165 -7.61 17.93 10.11
C ASN A 165 -8.61 18.99 9.59
N VAL A 166 -8.78 19.12 8.28
CA VAL A 166 -9.68 20.11 7.67
C VAL A 166 -11.14 19.66 7.74
N TYR A 167 -11.40 18.37 7.61
CA TYR A 167 -12.75 17.83 7.41
C TYR A 167 -13.36 17.14 8.64
N ASN A 168 -12.90 17.46 9.82
CA ASN A 168 -13.27 16.86 11.12
C ASN A 168 -14.78 16.70 11.40
N ARG A 169 -15.67 17.21 10.55
CA ARG A 169 -17.13 17.14 10.71
C ARG A 169 -17.90 16.51 9.55
N ARG A 170 -17.26 16.21 8.42
CA ARG A 170 -17.95 15.75 7.21
C ARG A 170 -17.43 14.43 6.65
N CYS A 171 -16.27 14.00 7.07
CA CYS A 171 -15.66 12.76 6.63
C CYS A 171 -15.88 11.64 7.65
N CYS A 172 -15.83 10.41 7.19
CA CYS A 172 -15.56 9.28 8.05
C CYS A 172 -14.13 9.43 8.61
N PHE A 173 -13.98 10.32 9.61
CA PHE A 173 -12.70 10.53 10.29
C PHE A 173 -12.12 9.21 10.79
N GLU A 174 -12.97 8.33 11.31
CA GLU A 174 -12.61 7.00 11.80
C GLU A 174 -11.98 6.17 10.67
N CYS A 175 -12.57 6.15 9.47
CA CYS A 175 -12.04 5.38 8.35
C CYS A 175 -10.65 5.86 7.90
N LEU A 176 -10.43 7.18 7.80
CA LEU A 176 -9.11 7.72 7.43
C LEU A 176 -8.07 7.46 8.53
N HIS A 177 -8.47 7.64 9.79
CA HIS A 177 -7.63 7.38 10.94
C HIS A 177 -7.23 5.91 11.01
N GLU A 178 -8.19 4.98 10.92
CA GLU A 178 -7.92 3.55 10.92
C GLU A 178 -6.99 3.15 9.77
N THR A 179 -7.18 3.74 8.57
CA THR A 179 -6.32 3.47 7.42
C THR A 179 -4.89 3.90 7.68
N LEU A 180 -4.65 5.10 8.23
CA LEU A 180 -3.31 5.58 8.57
C LEU A 180 -2.62 4.72 9.61
N VAL A 181 -3.32 4.42 10.71
CA VAL A 181 -2.80 3.59 11.80
C VAL A 181 -2.50 2.17 11.31
N PHE A 182 -3.44 1.56 10.58
CA PHE A 182 -3.26 0.22 10.03
C PHE A 182 -2.06 0.16 9.08
N ARG A 183 -1.92 1.15 8.19
CA ARG A 183 -0.78 1.23 7.26
C ARG A 183 0.54 1.43 8.00
N ALA A 184 0.57 2.26 9.04
CA ALA A 184 1.77 2.45 9.87
C ALA A 184 2.18 1.18 10.61
N MET A 185 1.22 0.36 11.06
CA MET A 185 1.52 -0.94 11.68
C MET A 185 2.17 -1.93 10.70
N LYS A 186 1.87 -1.83 9.42
CA LYS A 186 2.33 -2.75 8.37
C LYS A 186 3.53 -2.22 7.58
N ASN A 187 3.72 -0.90 7.53
CA ASN A 187 4.75 -0.26 6.70
C ASN A 187 5.54 0.76 7.52
N LYS A 188 6.84 0.52 7.65
CA LYS A 188 7.74 1.36 8.44
C LYS A 188 7.86 2.77 7.88
N ASP A 189 7.85 2.97 6.56
CA ASP A 189 7.99 4.31 5.97
C ASP A 189 6.76 5.18 6.28
N VAL A 190 5.56 4.56 6.37
CA VAL A 190 4.34 5.25 6.83
C VAL A 190 4.49 5.64 8.29
N TYR A 191 4.96 4.74 9.15
CA TYR A 191 5.19 5.02 10.56
C TYR A 191 6.20 6.16 10.75
N ASP A 192 7.37 6.07 10.13
CA ASP A 192 8.43 7.07 10.25
C ASP A 192 7.95 8.44 9.77
N LYS A 193 7.14 8.48 8.70
CA LYS A 193 6.56 9.72 8.19
C LYS A 193 5.53 10.32 9.15
N LEU A 194 4.74 9.52 9.83
CA LEU A 194 3.84 10.02 10.88
C LEU A 194 4.61 10.60 12.06
N ILE A 195 5.73 10.00 12.46
CA ILE A 195 6.64 10.55 13.47
C ILE A 195 7.20 11.91 13.03
N GLU A 196 7.68 12.01 11.78
CA GLU A 196 8.20 13.27 11.22
C GLU A 196 7.12 14.38 11.21
N ILE A 197 5.89 14.05 10.79
CA ILE A 197 4.75 14.99 10.79
C ILE A 197 4.47 15.46 12.23
N ARG A 198 4.38 14.53 13.18
CA ARG A 198 4.22 14.82 14.62
C ARG A 198 5.26 15.80 15.10
N ASP A 199 6.54 15.47 14.91
CA ASP A 199 7.65 16.25 15.43
C ASP A 199 7.66 17.66 14.82
N THR A 200 7.39 17.77 13.52
CA THR A 200 7.31 19.05 12.82
C THR A 200 6.17 19.94 13.33
N LYS A 201 4.99 19.36 13.58
CA LYS A 201 3.82 20.09 14.07
C LYS A 201 3.97 20.46 15.53
N CYS A 202 4.41 19.53 16.35
CA CYS A 202 4.47 19.71 17.79
C CYS A 202 5.62 20.61 18.23
N ALA A 203 6.71 20.68 17.47
CA ALA A 203 7.78 21.66 17.74
C ALA A 203 7.30 23.12 17.68
N LYS A 204 6.23 23.41 16.92
CA LYS A 204 5.64 24.73 16.76
C LYS A 204 4.40 24.98 17.66
N ALA A 205 3.99 23.99 18.42
CA ALA A 205 2.82 24.08 19.27
C ALA A 205 3.13 24.87 20.56
N HIS A 206 2.10 25.54 21.10
CA HIS A 206 2.22 26.25 22.40
C HIS A 206 2.54 25.28 23.56
N ASN A 207 2.05 24.04 23.48
CA ASN A 207 2.38 22.94 24.40
C ASN A 207 2.92 21.74 23.59
N PRO A 208 4.24 21.67 23.33
CA PRO A 208 4.82 20.58 22.53
C PRO A 208 4.58 19.20 23.12
N ALA A 209 4.69 19.03 24.44
CA ALA A 209 4.50 17.74 25.10
C ALA A 209 3.06 17.23 24.95
N GLY A 210 2.06 18.08 25.23
CA GLY A 210 0.65 17.74 25.08
C GLY A 210 0.28 17.48 23.61
N CYS A 211 0.88 18.23 22.66
CA CYS A 211 0.71 17.95 21.23
C CYS A 211 1.25 16.57 20.85
N THR A 212 2.44 16.21 21.32
CA THR A 212 3.08 14.91 21.06
C THR A 212 2.23 13.77 21.63
N GLU A 213 1.76 13.90 22.85
CA GLU A 213 0.88 12.91 23.47
C GLU A 213 -0.43 12.73 22.69
N TYR A 214 -1.09 13.84 22.34
CA TYR A 214 -2.30 13.80 21.52
C TYR A 214 -2.08 13.10 20.18
N PHE A 215 -0.98 13.44 19.49
CA PHE A 215 -0.67 12.87 18.18
C PHE A 215 -0.35 11.37 18.28
N ASN A 216 0.42 10.97 19.28
CA ASN A 216 0.74 9.56 19.53
C ASN A 216 -0.53 8.75 19.81
N ASN A 217 -1.38 9.22 20.69
CA ASN A 217 -2.61 8.50 21.05
C ASN A 217 -3.58 8.38 19.87
N ARG A 218 -3.44 9.22 18.85
CA ARG A 218 -4.38 9.30 17.74
C ARG A 218 -3.88 8.69 16.44
N TYR A 219 -2.61 8.86 16.10
CA TYR A 219 -2.11 8.53 14.77
C TYR A 219 -0.94 7.55 14.76
N VAL A 220 -0.27 7.37 15.88
CA VAL A 220 0.94 6.54 15.93
C VAL A 220 0.64 5.26 16.71
N PRO A 221 0.60 4.10 16.04
CA PRO A 221 0.44 2.84 16.76
C PRO A 221 1.64 2.59 17.68
N PRO A 222 1.46 1.89 18.82
CA PRO A 222 2.58 1.49 19.65
C PRO A 222 3.49 0.54 18.86
N ILE A 223 4.81 0.70 19.02
CA ILE A 223 5.81 -0.12 18.30
C ILE A 223 5.57 -1.62 18.50
N SER A 224 5.07 -2.02 19.68
CA SER A 224 4.72 -3.41 19.97
C SER A 224 3.60 -3.98 19.09
N ALA A 225 2.79 -3.12 18.46
CA ALA A 225 1.73 -3.53 17.53
C ALA A 225 2.20 -3.49 16.06
N CYS A 226 3.44 -3.07 15.79
CA CYS A 226 3.95 -2.96 14.43
C CYS A 226 4.54 -4.29 13.95
N GLU A 227 4.13 -4.70 12.76
CA GLU A 227 4.52 -5.96 12.11
C GLU A 227 5.44 -5.67 10.90
N TRP A 228 6.39 -4.76 11.08
CA TRP A 228 7.29 -4.42 9.98
C TRP A 228 8.21 -5.57 9.63
N ARG A 229 8.42 -5.75 8.34
CA ARG A 229 9.43 -6.68 7.85
C ARG A 229 10.81 -6.12 8.12
N LYS A 230 11.68 -6.95 8.65
CA LYS A 230 13.10 -6.66 8.62
C LYS A 230 13.55 -6.84 7.18
N ILE A 231 13.94 -5.73 6.55
CA ILE A 231 14.65 -5.73 5.28
C ILE A 231 16.12 -5.80 5.69
N ASP A 232 16.73 -6.97 5.52
CA ASP A 232 18.19 -7.13 5.64
C ASP A 232 18.83 -6.71 4.33
#